data_14f7d9ea35198768b2c05694ef0842ee
#
_entry.id   14f7d9ea35198768b2c05694ef0842ee
#
_cell.length_a   1.000
_cell.length_b   1.000
_cell.length_c   1.000
_cell.angle_alpha   90.00
_cell.angle_beta   90.00
_cell.angle_gamma   90.00
#
_symmetry.space_group_name_H-M   'P 1'
#
loop_
_entity.id
_entity.type
_entity.pdbx_description
1 polymer ?
#
loop_
_entity_poly.entity_id
_entity_poly.type
_entity_poly.pdbx_seq_one_letter_code
_entity_poly.pdbx_strand_id
1 'polypeptide(L)'
;DLILKKDKKNLNNNIVDINYPLSNTLSVRIIKNKDSFNIKKKILKLKRKEVIVSNTISNNLYSAAIKSGVEPNVIIEFARIYGFEVDFQRDLRKGDGFEIYYEKFLDDKNNVRDTGKIIYASMNVNGKEINLYNFKFKNDSGFYDINGRSIVKSLMKTPINGARLSSPFGMRKHPILGFNKLHTGTD
;
A
#
# COMPACT_ATOMS: atom_id res chain seq x y z
N ASP A 1 5.80 18.40 -1.35
CA ASP A 1 5.13 19.58 -1.92
C ASP A 1 6.14 20.54 -2.51
N LEU A 2 5.82 21.13 -3.67
CA LEU A 2 6.60 22.19 -4.30
C LEU A 2 6.50 23.45 -3.44
N ILE A 3 7.64 23.96 -2.96
CA ILE A 3 7.69 25.20 -2.17
C ILE A 3 8.33 26.29 -3.01
N LEU A 4 7.58 27.36 -3.26
CA LEU A 4 8.01 28.55 -3.98
C LEU A 4 8.15 29.72 -3.01
N LYS A 5 9.30 30.40 -3.01
CA LYS A 5 9.47 31.66 -2.30
C LYS A 5 9.58 32.80 -3.30
N LYS A 6 8.80 33.85 -3.07
CA LYS A 6 8.78 35.06 -3.86
C LYS A 6 9.68 36.13 -3.22
N ASP A 7 10.22 37.03 -4.04
CA ASP A 7 10.93 38.20 -3.56
C ASP A 7 9.92 39.18 -2.91
N LYS A 8 10.09 39.44 -1.62
CA LYS A 8 9.24 40.37 -0.88
C LYS A 8 9.54 41.83 -1.17
N LYS A 9 10.67 42.13 -1.84
CA LYS A 9 11.15 43.51 -2.10
C LYS A 9 10.79 44.02 -3.47
N ASN A 10 10.35 43.17 -4.39
CA ASN A 10 10.02 43.55 -5.77
C ASN A 10 8.55 43.40 -6.06
N LEU A 11 7.90 44.44 -6.56
CA LEU A 11 6.50 44.45 -7.00
C LEU A 11 6.15 43.41 -8.07
N ASN A 12 7.18 42.85 -8.75
CA ASN A 12 7.04 41.90 -9.86
C ASN A 12 6.87 40.42 -9.43
N ASN A 13 6.67 40.13 -8.15
CA ASN A 13 6.40 38.75 -7.66
C ASN A 13 7.37 37.68 -8.21
N ASN A 14 8.63 38.03 -8.48
CA ASN A 14 9.62 37.10 -9.05
C ASN A 14 9.92 35.95 -8.08
N ILE A 15 9.96 34.72 -8.59
CA ILE A 15 10.34 33.55 -7.82
C ILE A 15 11.87 33.57 -7.66
N VAL A 16 12.34 33.52 -6.41
CA VAL A 16 13.78 33.56 -6.07
C VAL A 16 14.30 32.27 -5.47
N ASP A 17 13.42 31.39 -5.02
CA ASP A 17 13.80 30.13 -4.38
C ASP A 17 12.72 29.07 -4.67
N ILE A 18 13.12 27.97 -5.26
CA ILE A 18 12.27 26.83 -5.59
C ILE A 18 12.84 25.61 -4.88
N ASN A 19 12.02 24.95 -4.05
CA ASN A 19 12.36 23.64 -3.52
C ASN A 19 11.45 22.59 -4.19
N TYR A 20 12.05 21.74 -5.02
CA TYR A 20 11.36 20.70 -5.78
C TYR A 20 11.73 19.31 -5.24
N PRO A 21 10.78 18.55 -4.67
CA PRO A 21 11.02 17.18 -4.26
C PRO A 21 11.10 16.26 -5.49
N LEU A 22 12.21 15.55 -5.64
CA LEU A 22 12.41 14.53 -6.68
C LEU A 22 11.96 13.14 -6.21
N SER A 23 12.13 12.86 -4.91
CA SER A 23 11.70 11.63 -4.26
C SER A 23 11.45 11.88 -2.77
N ASN A 24 11.05 10.83 -2.04
CA ASN A 24 10.86 10.91 -0.58
C ASN A 24 12.14 11.28 0.17
N THR A 25 13.31 11.08 -0.45
CA THR A 25 14.64 11.31 0.15
C THR A 25 15.46 12.39 -0.52
N LEU A 26 15.06 12.85 -1.71
CA LEU A 26 15.84 13.77 -2.51
C LEU A 26 15.01 14.99 -2.92
N SER A 27 15.50 16.17 -2.62
CA SER A 27 14.97 17.43 -3.14
C SER A 27 16.05 18.26 -3.79
N VAL A 28 15.66 19.07 -4.76
CA VAL A 28 16.52 20.06 -5.43
C VAL A 28 16.04 21.44 -5.04
N ARG A 29 16.95 22.24 -4.52
CA ARG A 29 16.71 23.65 -4.23
C ARG A 29 17.42 24.51 -5.27
N ILE A 30 16.66 25.35 -5.96
CA ILE A 30 17.13 26.27 -6.98
C ILE A 30 16.97 27.68 -6.43
N ILE A 31 18.08 28.38 -6.26
CA ILE A 31 18.12 29.75 -5.73
C ILE A 31 18.60 30.67 -6.84
N LYS A 32 17.83 31.71 -7.16
CA LYS A 32 18.19 32.74 -8.10
C LYS A 32 19.20 33.69 -7.44
N ASN A 33 20.37 33.81 -8.04
CA ASN A 33 21.36 34.88 -7.78
C ASN A 33 21.29 35.83 -8.96
N LYS A 34 21.57 37.11 -8.78
CA LYS A 34 21.46 38.17 -9.80
C LYS A 34 21.23 37.66 -11.24
N ASP A 35 22.25 37.12 -11.90
CA ASP A 35 22.20 36.66 -13.30
C ASP A 35 22.39 35.12 -13.46
N SER A 36 22.33 34.34 -12.36
CA SER A 36 22.58 32.92 -12.36
C SER A 36 21.65 32.16 -11.42
N PHE A 37 21.63 30.83 -11.56
CA PHE A 37 20.91 29.95 -10.68
C PHE A 37 21.86 29.01 -9.94
N ASN A 38 21.74 28.95 -8.64
CA ASN A 38 22.47 28.00 -7.83
C ASN A 38 21.57 26.79 -7.52
N ILE A 39 22.04 25.60 -7.89
CA ILE A 39 21.29 24.35 -7.71
C ILE A 39 21.96 23.54 -6.59
N LYS A 40 21.21 23.25 -5.54
CA LYS A 40 21.66 22.40 -4.43
C LYS A 40 20.79 21.16 -4.31
N LYS A 41 21.39 19.98 -4.29
CA LYS A 41 20.73 18.73 -3.94
C LYS A 41 20.71 18.60 -2.43
N LYS A 42 19.53 18.31 -1.87
CA LYS A 42 19.35 18.01 -0.45
C LYS A 42 18.90 16.56 -0.32
N ILE A 43 19.73 15.73 0.28
CA ILE A 43 19.42 14.33 0.59
C ILE A 43 18.97 14.27 2.04
N LEU A 44 17.79 13.68 2.28
CA LEU A 44 17.29 13.39 3.61
C LEU A 44 17.88 12.06 4.07
N LYS A 45 18.57 12.07 5.21
CA LYS A 45 18.96 10.83 5.87
C LYS A 45 17.73 10.27 6.58
N LEU A 46 17.38 9.03 6.27
CA LEU A 46 16.25 8.35 6.90
C LEU A 46 16.76 7.31 7.88
N LYS A 47 16.05 7.18 9.00
CA LYS A 47 16.26 6.12 9.99
C LYS A 47 15.27 5.00 9.70
N ARG A 48 15.77 3.79 9.48
CA ARG A 48 14.95 2.59 9.37
C ARG A 48 14.44 2.20 10.75
N LYS A 49 13.15 1.95 10.85
CA LYS A 49 12.48 1.42 12.03
C LYS A 49 11.57 0.26 11.62
N GLU A 50 11.65 -0.83 12.36
CA GLU A 50 10.74 -1.96 12.21
C GLU A 50 9.59 -1.80 13.21
N VAL A 51 8.36 -2.05 12.76
CA VAL A 51 7.15 -1.89 13.56
C VAL A 51 6.22 -3.07 13.35
N ILE A 52 5.56 -3.47 14.44
CA ILE A 52 4.48 -4.46 14.42
C ILE A 52 3.19 -3.70 14.71
N VAL A 53 2.17 -3.94 13.87
CA VAL A 53 0.83 -3.38 14.04
C VAL A 53 -0.17 -4.52 13.93
N SER A 54 -1.03 -4.67 14.93
CA SER A 54 -2.11 -5.66 14.95
C SER A 54 -3.43 -5.01 15.34
N ASN A 55 -4.54 -5.51 14.80
CA ASN A 55 -5.89 -5.10 15.20
C ASN A 55 -6.93 -6.11 14.73
N THR A 56 -8.16 -5.92 15.21
CA THR A 56 -9.34 -6.64 14.73
C THR A 56 -10.13 -5.84 13.72
N ILE A 57 -10.76 -6.54 12.77
CA ILE A 57 -11.56 -5.94 11.70
C ILE A 57 -12.97 -5.70 12.23
N SER A 58 -13.40 -4.45 12.27
CA SER A 58 -14.77 -4.07 12.65
C SER A 58 -15.70 -3.93 11.44
N ASN A 59 -15.22 -3.28 10.37
CA ASN A 59 -15.98 -3.05 9.14
C ASN A 59 -15.27 -3.66 7.92
N ASN A 60 -14.04 -3.21 7.66
CA ASN A 60 -13.18 -3.73 6.59
C ASN A 60 -11.71 -3.60 7.00
N LEU A 61 -10.85 -4.35 6.32
CA LEU A 61 -9.41 -4.37 6.59
C LEU A 61 -8.78 -2.99 6.46
N TYR A 62 -9.09 -2.25 5.39
CA TYR A 62 -8.46 -0.96 5.11
C TYR A 62 -8.71 0.04 6.24
N SER A 63 -9.97 0.20 6.67
CA SER A 63 -10.32 1.14 7.73
C SER A 63 -9.73 0.73 9.09
N ALA A 64 -9.67 -0.58 9.39
CA ALA A 64 -9.06 -1.07 10.62
C ALA A 64 -7.55 -0.81 10.63
N ALA A 65 -6.85 -1.08 9.52
CA ALA A 65 -5.41 -0.88 9.40
C ALA A 65 -5.02 0.61 9.43
N ILE A 66 -5.76 1.49 8.72
CA ILE A 66 -5.55 2.96 8.79
C ILE A 66 -5.70 3.48 10.23
N LYS A 67 -6.76 3.06 10.94
CA LYS A 67 -6.95 3.44 12.35
C LYS A 67 -5.82 2.98 13.26
N SER A 68 -5.15 1.89 12.91
CA SER A 68 -3.99 1.36 13.63
C SER A 68 -2.66 2.02 13.22
N GLY A 69 -2.67 2.99 12.30
CA GLY A 69 -1.48 3.72 11.85
C GLY A 69 -0.63 2.98 10.83
N VAL A 70 -1.23 2.04 10.09
CA VAL A 70 -0.58 1.41 8.93
C VAL A 70 -0.71 2.32 7.72
N GLU A 71 0.37 2.51 6.98
CA GLU A 71 0.37 3.34 5.77
C GLU A 71 -0.39 2.67 4.62
N PRO A 72 -1.09 3.46 3.78
CA PRO A 72 -1.96 2.93 2.70
C PRO A 72 -1.26 1.95 1.75
N ASN A 73 -0.03 2.23 1.37
CA ASN A 73 0.75 1.36 0.47
C ASN A 73 1.07 0.00 1.10
N VAL A 74 1.31 -0.06 2.43
CA VAL A 74 1.52 -1.32 3.16
C VAL A 74 0.23 -2.13 3.21
N ILE A 75 -0.93 -1.47 3.38
CA ILE A 75 -2.23 -2.15 3.38
C ILE A 75 -2.52 -2.77 2.01
N ILE A 76 -2.22 -2.04 0.93
CA ILE A 76 -2.40 -2.54 -0.45
C ILE A 76 -1.48 -3.75 -0.70
N GLU A 77 -0.22 -3.68 -0.27
CA GLU A 77 0.71 -4.81 -0.40
C GLU A 77 0.25 -6.01 0.42
N PHE A 78 -0.17 -5.80 1.67
CA PHE A 78 -0.73 -6.84 2.53
C PHE A 78 -1.94 -7.51 1.87
N ALA A 79 -2.88 -6.74 1.33
CA ALA A 79 -4.04 -7.29 0.63
C ALA A 79 -3.63 -8.08 -0.63
N ARG A 80 -2.63 -7.60 -1.37
CA ARG A 80 -2.10 -8.32 -2.54
C ARG A 80 -1.49 -9.67 -2.17
N ILE A 81 -0.72 -9.72 -1.08
CA ILE A 81 -0.11 -10.96 -0.60
C ILE A 81 -1.18 -12.01 -0.28
N TYR A 82 -2.23 -11.62 0.44
CA TYR A 82 -3.30 -12.52 0.83
C TYR A 82 -4.33 -12.82 -0.28
N GLY A 83 -4.33 -12.07 -1.38
CA GLY A 83 -5.30 -12.24 -2.48
C GLY A 83 -5.30 -13.61 -3.15
N PHE A 84 -4.30 -14.45 -2.90
CA PHE A 84 -4.25 -15.84 -3.34
C PHE A 84 -5.03 -16.80 -2.42
N GLU A 85 -5.20 -16.44 -1.15
CA GLU A 85 -5.83 -17.30 -0.12
C GLU A 85 -7.18 -16.75 0.38
N VAL A 86 -7.37 -15.44 0.34
CA VAL A 86 -8.51 -14.75 0.96
C VAL A 86 -9.28 -13.95 -0.08
N ASP A 87 -10.58 -14.18 -0.15
CA ASP A 87 -11.51 -13.27 -0.82
C ASP A 87 -11.96 -12.21 0.18
N PHE A 88 -11.37 -11.02 0.09
CA PHE A 88 -11.62 -9.92 1.02
C PHE A 88 -13.07 -9.43 1.07
N GLN A 89 -13.88 -9.77 0.08
CA GLN A 89 -15.30 -9.40 0.05
C GLN A 89 -16.20 -10.45 0.68
N ARG A 90 -15.80 -11.71 0.66
CA ARG A 90 -16.64 -12.85 1.08
C ARG A 90 -16.14 -13.52 2.34
N ASP A 91 -14.83 -13.63 2.51
CA ASP A 91 -14.25 -14.40 3.60
C ASP A 91 -14.12 -13.59 4.90
N LEU A 92 -13.89 -12.25 4.80
CA LEU A 92 -13.68 -11.40 5.97
C LEU A 92 -14.96 -11.11 6.75
N ARG A 93 -14.86 -11.22 8.06
CA ARG A 93 -15.94 -10.95 9.00
C ARG A 93 -15.49 -10.02 10.13
N LYS A 94 -16.48 -9.42 10.79
CA LYS A 94 -16.24 -8.66 12.02
C LYS A 94 -15.65 -9.60 13.08
N GLY A 95 -14.53 -9.19 13.66
CA GLY A 95 -13.79 -9.98 14.65
C GLY A 95 -12.58 -10.72 14.09
N ASP A 96 -12.44 -10.84 12.77
CA ASP A 96 -11.20 -11.33 12.16
C ASP A 96 -10.03 -10.39 12.51
N GLY A 97 -8.82 -10.92 12.55
CA GLY A 97 -7.63 -10.18 12.96
C GLY A 97 -6.58 -10.08 11.88
N PHE A 98 -5.71 -9.08 12.02
CA PHE A 98 -4.50 -8.98 11.21
C PHE A 98 -3.31 -8.54 12.07
N GLU A 99 -2.12 -8.92 11.67
CA GLU A 99 -0.86 -8.42 12.19
C GLU A 99 0.11 -8.21 11.03
N ILE A 100 0.81 -7.07 11.05
CA ILE A 100 1.77 -6.70 10.01
C ILE A 100 3.06 -6.25 10.68
N TYR A 101 4.16 -6.93 10.39
CA TYR A 101 5.52 -6.54 10.76
C TYR A 101 6.23 -6.01 9.53
N TYR A 102 6.59 -4.72 9.52
CA TYR A 102 7.13 -4.04 8.34
C TYR A 102 8.09 -2.92 8.69
N GLU A 103 8.79 -2.41 7.68
CA GLU A 103 9.77 -1.34 7.83
C GLU A 103 9.14 0.03 7.55
N LYS A 104 9.49 1.01 8.39
CA LYS A 104 9.24 2.45 8.15
C LYS A 104 10.56 3.19 8.04
N PHE A 105 10.60 4.21 7.20
CA PHE A 105 11.71 5.13 7.08
C PHE A 105 11.30 6.51 7.58
N LEU A 106 11.97 6.96 8.63
CA LEU A 106 11.64 8.17 9.37
C LEU A 106 12.68 9.26 9.12
N ASP A 107 12.25 10.52 9.04
CA ASP A 107 13.14 11.68 9.07
C ASP A 107 13.60 12.01 10.51
N ASP A 108 14.46 13.02 10.64
CA ASP A 108 15.00 13.46 11.94
C ASP A 108 13.91 13.99 12.89
N LYS A 109 12.71 14.30 12.37
CA LYS A 109 11.55 14.73 13.16
C LYS A 109 10.59 13.59 13.47
N ASN A 110 10.98 12.33 13.19
CA ASN A 110 10.17 11.12 13.31
C ASN A 110 8.92 11.08 12.40
N ASN A 111 8.86 11.89 11.34
CA ASN A 111 7.81 11.75 10.36
C ASN A 111 8.12 10.58 9.43
N VAL A 112 7.12 9.76 9.14
CA VAL A 112 7.22 8.69 8.12
C VAL A 112 7.39 9.34 6.75
N ARG A 113 8.48 9.01 6.06
CA ARG A 113 8.79 9.49 4.71
C ARG A 113 8.62 8.40 3.67
N ASP A 114 8.83 7.16 4.09
CA ASP A 114 8.69 6.00 3.22
C ASP A 114 8.41 4.76 4.05
N THR A 115 7.99 3.68 3.39
CA THR A 115 7.84 2.36 3.99
C THR A 115 8.70 1.36 3.22
N GLY A 116 9.22 0.38 3.94
CA GLY A 116 9.95 -0.72 3.35
C GLY A 116 9.07 -1.96 3.18
N LYS A 117 9.72 -3.10 3.14
CA LYS A 117 9.06 -4.39 2.93
C LYS A 117 8.25 -4.82 4.15
N ILE A 118 7.19 -5.59 3.90
CA ILE A 118 6.56 -6.42 4.90
C ILE A 118 7.49 -7.60 5.18
N ILE A 119 7.84 -7.79 6.47
CA ILE A 119 8.74 -8.85 6.92
C ILE A 119 7.94 -10.09 7.31
N TYR A 120 6.83 -9.87 8.02
CA TYR A 120 5.89 -10.90 8.44
C TYR A 120 4.48 -10.34 8.37
N ALA A 121 3.55 -11.21 8.06
CA ALA A 121 2.14 -10.92 8.01
C ALA A 121 1.34 -12.08 8.62
N SER A 122 0.34 -11.78 9.43
CA SER A 122 -0.65 -12.73 9.92
C SER A 122 -2.05 -12.22 9.63
N MET A 123 -2.94 -13.14 9.29
CA MET A 123 -4.36 -12.87 9.12
C MET A 123 -5.17 -14.01 9.70
N ASN A 124 -6.08 -13.70 10.60
CA ASN A 124 -7.08 -14.66 11.09
C ASN A 124 -8.37 -14.43 10.32
N VAL A 125 -8.82 -15.44 9.59
CA VAL A 125 -10.04 -15.41 8.78
C VAL A 125 -10.94 -16.57 9.18
N ASN A 126 -12.10 -16.29 9.76
CA ASN A 126 -13.03 -17.31 10.24
C ASN A 126 -12.38 -18.33 11.19
N GLY A 127 -11.49 -17.89 12.08
CA GLY A 127 -10.78 -18.77 13.02
C GLY A 127 -9.57 -19.53 12.42
N LYS A 128 -9.31 -19.37 11.13
CA LYS A 128 -8.10 -19.92 10.49
C LYS A 128 -7.02 -18.85 10.45
N GLU A 129 -5.90 -19.13 11.08
CA GLU A 129 -4.73 -18.27 11.04
C GLU A 129 -3.84 -18.59 9.82
N ILE A 130 -3.47 -17.57 9.07
CA ILE A 130 -2.62 -17.65 7.88
C ILE A 130 -1.39 -16.78 8.14
N ASN A 131 -0.27 -17.42 8.45
CA ASN A 131 1.01 -16.78 8.77
C ASN A 131 1.94 -16.81 7.57
N LEU A 132 2.49 -15.67 7.20
CA LEU A 132 3.34 -15.52 6.02
C LEU A 132 4.63 -14.77 6.38
N TYR A 133 5.72 -15.32 5.94
CA TYR A 133 7.08 -14.82 6.17
C TYR A 133 7.69 -14.38 4.85
N ASN A 134 8.22 -13.17 4.80
CA ASN A 134 8.99 -12.69 3.66
C ASN A 134 10.38 -13.32 3.71
N PHE A 135 10.68 -14.18 2.77
CA PHE A 135 11.95 -14.86 2.70
C PHE A 135 12.61 -14.61 1.34
N LYS A 136 13.92 -14.40 1.37
CA LYS A 136 14.74 -14.26 0.17
C LYS A 136 15.64 -15.48 0.03
N PHE A 137 15.46 -16.20 -1.08
CA PHE A 137 16.31 -17.33 -1.44
C PHE A 137 16.97 -17.08 -2.80
N LYS A 138 18.29 -17.02 -2.81
CA LYS A 138 19.08 -16.64 -3.99
C LYS A 138 18.61 -15.28 -4.56
N ASN A 139 18.05 -15.29 -5.78
CA ASN A 139 17.56 -14.09 -6.46
C ASN A 139 16.05 -13.88 -6.33
N ASP A 140 15.32 -14.84 -5.75
CA ASP A 140 13.88 -14.76 -5.53
C ASP A 140 13.56 -14.30 -4.11
N SER A 141 12.57 -13.43 -3.99
CA SER A 141 11.96 -13.03 -2.72
C SER A 141 10.46 -13.24 -2.80
N GLY A 142 9.88 -13.76 -1.73
CA GLY A 142 8.45 -14.06 -1.71
C GLY A 142 7.95 -14.33 -0.32
N PHE A 143 6.64 -14.55 -0.23
CA PHE A 143 5.98 -14.90 1.02
C PHE A 143 5.72 -16.41 1.06
N TYR A 144 6.06 -17.01 2.19
CA TYR A 144 5.98 -18.42 2.43
C TYR A 144 5.28 -18.71 3.77
N ASP A 145 4.55 -19.81 3.84
CA ASP A 145 4.00 -20.31 5.10
C ASP A 145 5.08 -20.93 5.99
N ILE A 146 4.70 -21.37 7.19
CA ILE A 146 5.62 -22.00 8.15
C ILE A 146 6.27 -23.30 7.62
N ASN A 147 5.67 -23.92 6.61
CA ASN A 147 6.19 -25.14 5.97
C ASN A 147 7.07 -24.82 4.74
N GLY A 148 7.35 -23.54 4.46
CA GLY A 148 8.11 -23.09 3.31
C GLY A 148 7.36 -23.18 1.98
N ARG A 149 6.04 -23.27 1.99
CA ARG A 149 5.22 -23.27 0.78
C ARG A 149 4.94 -21.82 0.37
N SER A 150 5.19 -21.50 -0.90
CA SER A 150 4.87 -20.18 -1.44
C SER A 150 3.37 -19.91 -1.41
N ILE A 151 2.99 -18.69 -1.00
CA ILE A 151 1.61 -18.21 -1.06
C ILE A 151 1.15 -17.99 -2.51
N VAL A 152 2.09 -17.75 -3.42
CA VAL A 152 1.76 -17.49 -4.83
C VAL A 152 1.26 -18.78 -5.47
N LYS A 153 0.03 -18.73 -5.95
CA LYS A 153 -0.64 -19.81 -6.69
C LYS A 153 -0.84 -19.38 -8.14
N SER A 154 -1.13 -20.35 -9.01
CA SER A 154 -1.40 -20.09 -10.42
C SER A 154 -2.61 -19.18 -10.65
N LEU A 155 -3.57 -19.20 -9.73
CA LEU A 155 -4.78 -18.37 -9.79
C LEU A 155 -5.00 -17.64 -8.47
N MET A 156 -5.24 -16.34 -8.55
CA MET A 156 -5.67 -15.53 -7.40
C MET A 156 -7.16 -15.73 -7.16
N LYS A 157 -7.59 -15.75 -5.89
CA LYS A 157 -9.02 -15.72 -5.53
C LYS A 157 -9.66 -14.39 -5.92
N THR A 158 -8.88 -13.30 -5.81
CA THR A 158 -9.30 -11.95 -6.21
C THR A 158 -8.33 -11.44 -7.29
N PRO A 159 -8.59 -11.74 -8.58
CA PRO A 159 -7.64 -11.47 -9.67
C PRO A 159 -7.44 -9.97 -9.98
N ILE A 160 -8.40 -9.13 -9.57
CA ILE A 160 -8.34 -7.68 -9.77
C ILE A 160 -8.47 -6.99 -8.42
N ASN A 161 -7.47 -6.19 -8.05
CA ASN A 161 -7.47 -5.43 -6.80
C ASN A 161 -8.69 -4.49 -6.74
N GLY A 162 -9.51 -4.64 -5.69
CA GLY A 162 -10.71 -3.82 -5.47
C GLY A 162 -11.90 -4.16 -6.37
N ALA A 163 -11.80 -5.18 -7.22
CA ALA A 163 -12.93 -5.62 -8.03
C ALA A 163 -14.05 -6.20 -7.16
N ARG A 164 -15.26 -5.76 -7.42
CA ARG A 164 -16.47 -6.34 -6.86
C ARG A 164 -17.08 -7.29 -7.90
N LEU A 165 -17.25 -8.55 -7.51
CA LEU A 165 -18.03 -9.50 -8.33
C LEU A 165 -19.49 -9.04 -8.38
N SER A 166 -19.90 -8.44 -9.49
CA SER A 166 -21.25 -7.94 -9.67
C SER A 166 -22.20 -9.02 -10.19
N SER A 167 -21.67 -9.99 -10.93
CA SER A 167 -22.45 -11.06 -11.52
C SER A 167 -21.64 -12.36 -11.69
N PRO A 168 -21.99 -13.44 -11.00
CA PRO A 168 -21.32 -14.73 -11.13
C PRO A 168 -21.67 -15.45 -12.43
N PHE A 169 -20.82 -16.39 -12.83
CA PHE A 169 -21.13 -17.38 -13.84
C PHE A 169 -22.32 -18.26 -13.41
N GLY A 170 -23.22 -18.59 -14.34
CA GLY A 170 -24.33 -19.51 -14.08
C GLY A 170 -25.70 -18.98 -14.50
N MET A 171 -26.73 -19.74 -14.18
CA MET A 171 -28.12 -19.36 -14.50
C MET A 171 -28.56 -18.18 -13.64
N ARG A 172 -28.96 -17.08 -14.27
CA ARG A 172 -29.51 -15.90 -13.60
C ARG A 172 -30.63 -15.25 -14.39
N LYS A 173 -31.47 -14.50 -13.70
CA LYS A 173 -32.47 -13.65 -14.35
C LYS A 173 -31.77 -12.55 -15.13
N HIS A 174 -31.99 -12.49 -16.43
CA HIS A 174 -31.38 -11.47 -17.28
C HIS A 174 -31.96 -10.08 -16.91
N PRO A 175 -31.12 -9.07 -16.59
CA PRO A 175 -31.59 -7.80 -16.04
C PRO A 175 -32.50 -7.02 -17.00
N ILE A 176 -32.34 -7.19 -18.31
CA ILE A 176 -33.15 -6.50 -19.35
C ILE A 176 -34.27 -7.40 -19.85
N LEU A 177 -33.99 -8.68 -20.13
CA LEU A 177 -34.93 -9.58 -20.80
C LEU A 177 -35.89 -10.28 -19.82
N GLY A 178 -35.62 -10.25 -18.51
CA GLY A 178 -36.53 -10.73 -17.47
C GLY A 178 -36.67 -12.25 -17.33
N PHE A 179 -36.09 -13.06 -18.21
CA PHE A 179 -36.11 -14.53 -18.11
C PHE A 179 -34.75 -15.08 -17.64
N ASN A 180 -34.72 -16.32 -17.22
CA ASN A 180 -33.50 -16.99 -16.81
C ASN A 180 -32.63 -17.33 -18.00
N LYS A 181 -31.38 -16.86 -18.01
CA LYS A 181 -30.39 -17.10 -19.04
C LYS A 181 -29.06 -17.50 -18.41
N LEU A 182 -28.35 -18.39 -19.08
CA LEU A 182 -26.98 -18.73 -18.69
C LEU A 182 -26.05 -17.53 -18.91
N HIS A 183 -25.43 -17.07 -17.83
CA HIS A 183 -24.34 -16.09 -17.88
C HIS A 183 -23.03 -16.85 -18.02
N THR A 184 -22.37 -16.69 -19.17
CA THR A 184 -21.18 -17.47 -19.54
C THR A 184 -19.87 -16.81 -19.09
N GLY A 185 -19.96 -15.72 -18.33
CA GLY A 185 -18.82 -14.99 -17.80
C GLY A 185 -19.01 -14.60 -16.34
N THR A 186 -18.08 -13.83 -15.83
CA THR A 186 -18.10 -13.22 -14.50
C THR A 186 -17.77 -11.75 -14.66
N ASP A 187 -18.65 -10.88 -14.15
CA ASP A 187 -18.48 -9.41 -14.22
C ASP A 187 -18.05 -8.84 -12.89
#